data_bdf181111d2ed3ad1e9c882e6fb09138
#
_entry.id   bdf181111d2ed3ad1e9c882e6fb09138
#
_cell.length_a   1.000
_cell.length_b   1.000
_cell.length_c   1.000
_cell.angle_alpha   90.00
_cell.angle_beta   90.00
_cell.angle_gamma   90.00
#
_symmetry.space_group_name_H-M   'P 1'
#
loop_
_entity.id
_entity.type
_entity.pdbx_description
1 polymer ?
#
loop_
_entity_poly.entity_id
_entity_poly.type
_entity_poly.pdbx_seq_one_letter_code
_entity_poly.pdbx_strand_id
1 'polypeptide(L)'
;MATIKDIAKLTGVSCTTVSNVIHGRTGRVSAETIERINKAIKELNYVPNMSARSLVSNSSKVIGMINHIIPKNQASFMDDPFQSSFTGAIERALRENGYYLMLRTVETSDELMAFMRNWNVDGLFFTGIFKDRFFDVLSTLNIPIVFIDSYVHHPNFCNVGLEDFKGSYTATKYLIDHGHRRIGFVSPTIRDGGVLQERFYGYKAALTESSIPFDKQLVFESEMDLESCFAVSKEIAKQPDITALVATADVLAAGIMAGLRKLGKKVPDDISIVGFDDIPLCSMVTPTLTTIHQDIYLKGEYAVRFMLQKLEGKKPETTEVILPTYLVERESVRTIKAD
;
A
#
# COMPACT_ATOMS: atom_id res chain seq x y z
N MET A 1 -16.31 -30.81 -16.00
CA MET A 1 -16.44 -30.55 -14.54
C MET A 1 -17.81 -31.01 -14.07
N ALA A 2 -17.89 -31.71 -12.95
CA ALA A 2 -19.18 -32.08 -12.34
C ALA A 2 -19.99 -30.83 -11.97
N THR A 3 -21.32 -30.92 -12.05
CA THR A 3 -22.24 -29.82 -11.78
C THR A 3 -23.18 -30.20 -10.63
N ILE A 4 -23.88 -29.22 -10.05
CA ILE A 4 -24.98 -29.48 -9.07
C ILE A 4 -26.03 -30.44 -9.65
N LYS A 5 -26.28 -30.38 -10.96
CA LYS A 5 -27.20 -31.29 -11.64
C LYS A 5 -26.74 -32.74 -11.61
N ASP A 6 -25.44 -32.97 -11.75
CA ASP A 6 -24.87 -34.34 -11.71
C ASP A 6 -24.96 -34.92 -10.29
N ILE A 7 -24.71 -34.13 -9.27
CA ILE A 7 -24.89 -34.52 -7.86
C ILE A 7 -26.38 -34.82 -7.58
N ALA A 8 -27.28 -33.94 -8.03
CA ALA A 8 -28.71 -34.12 -7.86
C ALA A 8 -29.21 -35.43 -8.52
N LYS A 9 -28.72 -35.74 -9.74
CA LYS A 9 -29.03 -36.98 -10.46
C LYS A 9 -28.49 -38.19 -9.73
N LEU A 10 -27.23 -38.14 -9.24
CA LEU A 10 -26.60 -39.26 -8.52
C LEU A 10 -27.28 -39.55 -7.17
N THR A 11 -27.74 -38.50 -6.49
CA THR A 11 -28.32 -38.62 -5.13
C THR A 11 -29.84 -38.70 -5.11
N GLY A 12 -30.50 -38.54 -6.24
CA GLY A 12 -31.98 -38.60 -6.35
C GLY A 12 -32.70 -37.45 -5.65
N VAL A 13 -32.05 -36.30 -5.46
CA VAL A 13 -32.65 -35.12 -4.80
C VAL A 13 -32.71 -33.93 -5.76
N SER A 14 -33.43 -32.88 -5.39
CA SER A 14 -33.47 -31.66 -6.19
C SER A 14 -32.15 -30.88 -6.17
N CYS A 15 -31.83 -30.13 -7.24
CA CYS A 15 -30.68 -29.21 -7.27
C CYS A 15 -30.72 -28.21 -6.11
N THR A 16 -31.92 -27.81 -5.68
CA THR A 16 -32.11 -26.91 -4.53
C THR A 16 -31.64 -27.57 -3.22
N THR A 17 -31.97 -28.87 -3.04
CA THR A 17 -31.51 -29.62 -1.85
C THR A 17 -30.01 -29.77 -1.84
N VAL A 18 -29.39 -30.11 -2.97
CA VAL A 18 -27.90 -30.15 -3.11
C VAL A 18 -27.29 -28.80 -2.79
N SER A 19 -27.83 -27.72 -3.38
CA SER A 19 -27.35 -26.36 -3.11
C SER A 19 -27.47 -25.98 -1.64
N ASN A 20 -28.56 -26.33 -0.97
CA ASN A 20 -28.75 -26.07 0.46
C ASN A 20 -27.70 -26.79 1.31
N VAL A 21 -27.39 -28.04 1.02
CA VAL A 21 -26.35 -28.81 1.73
C VAL A 21 -24.96 -28.22 1.50
N ILE A 22 -24.61 -27.88 0.25
CA ILE A 22 -23.30 -27.22 -0.08
C ILE A 22 -23.14 -25.89 0.68
N HIS A 23 -24.25 -25.20 0.96
CA HIS A 23 -24.23 -23.89 1.62
C HIS A 23 -24.52 -23.96 3.13
N GLY A 24 -24.53 -25.16 3.71
CA GLY A 24 -24.77 -25.35 5.16
C GLY A 24 -26.19 -25.04 5.61
N ARG A 25 -27.16 -24.84 4.67
CA ARG A 25 -28.57 -24.59 4.98
C ARG A 25 -29.33 -25.91 5.19
N THR A 26 -28.91 -26.67 6.21
CA THR A 26 -29.32 -28.08 6.37
C THR A 26 -30.55 -28.27 7.24
N GLY A 27 -31.14 -27.23 7.82
CA GLY A 27 -32.23 -27.31 8.79
C GLY A 27 -33.50 -28.01 8.34
N ARG A 28 -33.67 -28.29 7.03
CA ARG A 28 -34.79 -29.04 6.45
C ARG A 28 -34.36 -30.27 5.66
N VAL A 29 -33.10 -30.73 5.84
CA VAL A 29 -32.54 -31.88 5.12
C VAL A 29 -32.14 -32.93 6.15
N SER A 30 -32.52 -34.21 5.92
CA SER A 30 -32.15 -35.28 6.84
C SER A 30 -30.67 -35.54 6.84
N ALA A 31 -30.12 -36.02 7.98
CA ALA A 31 -28.69 -36.36 8.14
C ALA A 31 -28.22 -37.37 7.08
N GLU A 32 -29.02 -38.36 6.76
CA GLU A 32 -28.76 -39.37 5.73
C GLU A 32 -28.62 -38.72 4.33
N THR A 33 -29.49 -37.78 4.01
CA THR A 33 -29.43 -37.05 2.72
C THR A 33 -28.20 -36.17 2.64
N ILE A 34 -27.81 -35.51 3.75
CA ILE A 34 -26.58 -34.70 3.82
C ILE A 34 -25.36 -35.58 3.56
N GLU A 35 -25.25 -36.74 4.23
CA GLU A 35 -24.14 -37.67 4.07
C GLU A 35 -24.05 -38.18 2.62
N ARG A 36 -25.20 -38.58 2.00
CA ARG A 36 -25.28 -39.03 0.62
C ARG A 36 -24.81 -37.94 -0.36
N ILE A 37 -25.21 -36.69 -0.15
CA ILE A 37 -24.75 -35.56 -0.99
C ILE A 37 -23.27 -35.32 -0.80
N ASN A 38 -22.73 -35.32 0.43
CA ASN A 38 -21.32 -35.12 0.69
C ASN A 38 -20.45 -36.24 0.09
N LYS A 39 -20.93 -37.46 0.07
CA LYS A 39 -20.28 -38.59 -0.61
C LYS A 39 -20.24 -38.38 -2.13
N ALA A 40 -21.35 -38.00 -2.72
CA ALA A 40 -21.43 -37.70 -4.15
C ALA A 40 -20.53 -36.50 -4.57
N ILE A 41 -20.41 -35.46 -3.74
CA ILE A 41 -19.49 -34.34 -3.95
C ILE A 41 -18.03 -34.85 -4.04
N LYS A 42 -17.63 -35.73 -3.14
CA LYS A 42 -16.27 -36.32 -3.14
C LYS A 42 -16.06 -37.24 -4.35
N GLU A 43 -16.99 -38.14 -4.65
CA GLU A 43 -16.91 -39.10 -5.77
C GLU A 43 -16.81 -38.37 -7.13
N LEU A 44 -17.56 -37.31 -7.31
CA LEU A 44 -17.57 -36.52 -8.55
C LEU A 44 -16.46 -35.45 -8.60
N ASN A 45 -15.61 -35.33 -7.56
CA ASN A 45 -14.65 -34.23 -7.42
C ASN A 45 -15.29 -32.87 -7.71
N TYR A 46 -16.49 -32.67 -7.20
CA TYR A 46 -17.23 -31.43 -7.44
C TYR A 46 -16.57 -30.27 -6.66
N VAL A 47 -16.19 -29.24 -7.40
CA VAL A 47 -15.74 -27.98 -6.82
C VAL A 47 -16.81 -26.92 -7.08
N PRO A 48 -17.29 -26.23 -6.02
CA PRO A 48 -18.28 -25.17 -6.19
C PRO A 48 -17.76 -24.10 -7.18
N ASN A 49 -18.56 -23.81 -8.21
CA ASN A 49 -18.24 -22.74 -9.13
C ASN A 49 -18.57 -21.39 -8.48
N MET A 50 -17.53 -20.61 -8.16
CA MET A 50 -17.68 -19.30 -7.51
C MET A 50 -18.47 -18.31 -8.38
N SER A 51 -18.31 -18.35 -9.72
CA SER A 51 -19.08 -17.51 -10.64
C SER A 51 -20.59 -17.83 -10.62
N ALA A 52 -20.95 -19.11 -10.52
CA ALA A 52 -22.35 -19.51 -10.35
C ALA A 52 -22.90 -19.13 -8.97
N ARG A 53 -22.05 -19.14 -7.96
CA ARG A 53 -22.37 -18.74 -6.58
C ARG A 53 -22.62 -17.24 -6.47
N SER A 54 -21.79 -16.42 -7.13
CA SER A 54 -21.93 -14.96 -7.14
C SER A 54 -23.25 -14.49 -7.75
N LEU A 55 -23.77 -15.20 -8.75
CA LEU A 55 -25.09 -14.91 -9.36
C LEU A 55 -26.25 -15.10 -8.38
N VAL A 56 -26.12 -16.02 -7.42
CA VAL A 56 -27.17 -16.32 -6.43
C VAL A 56 -27.06 -15.45 -5.18
N SER A 57 -25.82 -15.16 -4.76
CA SER A 57 -25.54 -14.40 -3.52
C SER A 57 -25.43 -12.88 -3.73
N ASN A 58 -25.43 -12.41 -4.97
CA ASN A 58 -25.14 -11.02 -5.36
C ASN A 58 -23.80 -10.50 -4.77
N SER A 59 -22.84 -11.42 -4.53
CA SER A 59 -21.51 -11.12 -4.02
C SER A 59 -20.49 -12.08 -4.65
N SER A 60 -19.43 -11.55 -5.20
CA SER A 60 -18.33 -12.30 -5.81
C SER A 60 -17.32 -12.80 -4.78
N LYS A 61 -17.30 -12.18 -3.60
CA LYS A 61 -16.24 -12.32 -2.60
C LYS A 61 -14.87 -11.90 -3.11
N VAL A 62 -14.82 -11.07 -4.15
CA VAL A 62 -13.59 -10.53 -4.74
C VAL A 62 -13.55 -9.03 -4.52
N ILE A 63 -12.43 -8.55 -3.96
CA ILE A 63 -12.12 -7.12 -3.83
C ILE A 63 -11.00 -6.79 -4.80
N GLY A 64 -11.19 -5.75 -5.59
CA GLY A 64 -10.15 -5.23 -6.48
C GLY A 64 -9.17 -4.32 -5.73
N MET A 65 -7.88 -4.46 -5.98
CA MET A 65 -6.88 -3.46 -5.63
C MET A 65 -6.33 -2.88 -6.92
N ILE A 66 -6.56 -1.61 -7.11
CA ILE A 66 -6.22 -0.90 -8.33
C ILE A 66 -5.00 -0.02 -8.04
N ASN A 67 -3.96 -0.25 -8.83
CA ASN A 67 -2.83 0.65 -8.93
C ASN A 67 -2.94 1.47 -10.22
N HIS A 68 -2.82 2.77 -10.12
CA HIS A 68 -2.97 3.68 -11.25
C HIS A 68 -1.69 4.51 -11.50
N ILE A 69 -0.75 4.48 -10.56
CA ILE A 69 0.53 5.16 -10.70
C ILE A 69 1.62 4.10 -10.85
N ILE A 70 2.22 4.02 -12.05
CA ILE A 70 3.36 3.16 -12.31
C ILE A 70 4.59 4.05 -12.42
N PRO A 71 5.60 3.86 -11.57
CA PRO A 71 6.89 4.53 -11.75
C PRO A 71 7.50 4.15 -13.11
N LYS A 72 8.08 5.14 -13.81
CA LYS A 72 8.55 4.98 -15.20
C LYS A 72 9.57 3.85 -15.39
N ASN A 73 10.35 3.54 -14.37
CA ASN A 73 11.46 2.58 -14.42
C ASN A 73 11.17 1.27 -13.67
N GLN A 74 9.91 1.00 -13.31
CA GLN A 74 9.51 -0.25 -12.66
C GLN A 74 8.62 -1.07 -13.59
N ALA A 75 8.88 -2.37 -13.67
CA ALA A 75 8.04 -3.29 -14.44
C ALA A 75 6.70 -3.57 -13.72
N SER A 76 6.69 -3.45 -12.40
CA SER A 76 5.53 -3.68 -11.57
C SER A 76 5.56 -2.78 -10.33
N PHE A 77 4.39 -2.31 -9.87
CA PHE A 77 4.30 -1.62 -8.58
C PHE A 77 4.69 -2.52 -7.39
N MET A 78 4.67 -3.84 -7.60
CA MET A 78 5.11 -4.82 -6.61
C MET A 78 6.64 -4.89 -6.45
N ASP A 79 7.40 -4.23 -7.32
CA ASP A 79 8.86 -4.12 -7.19
C ASP A 79 9.27 -3.22 -6.01
N ASP A 80 8.35 -2.36 -5.56
CA ASP A 80 8.49 -1.61 -4.32
C ASP A 80 8.15 -2.52 -3.11
N PRO A 81 9.12 -2.79 -2.20
CA PRO A 81 8.90 -3.64 -1.02
C PRO A 81 7.81 -3.11 -0.07
N PHE A 82 7.59 -1.79 0.00
CA PHE A 82 6.47 -1.24 0.75
C PHE A 82 5.14 -1.67 0.13
N GLN A 83 4.98 -1.48 -1.19
CA GLN A 83 3.75 -1.86 -1.89
C GLN A 83 3.47 -3.36 -1.83
N SER A 84 4.50 -4.20 -1.94
CA SER A 84 4.36 -5.65 -1.83
C SER A 84 3.97 -6.08 -0.41
N SER A 85 4.56 -5.51 0.62
CA SER A 85 4.22 -5.77 2.02
C SER A 85 2.81 -5.32 2.36
N PHE A 86 2.41 -4.13 1.89
CA PHE A 86 1.07 -3.59 2.08
C PHE A 86 0.00 -4.43 1.37
N THR A 87 0.27 -4.84 0.12
CA THR A 87 -0.61 -5.76 -0.60
C THR A 87 -0.79 -7.08 0.14
N GLY A 88 0.29 -7.63 0.70
CA GLY A 88 0.26 -8.82 1.53
C GLY A 88 -0.56 -8.64 2.81
N ALA A 89 -0.48 -7.47 3.46
CA ALA A 89 -1.30 -7.15 4.63
C ALA A 89 -2.80 -7.10 4.30
N ILE A 90 -3.17 -6.48 3.18
CA ILE A 90 -4.57 -6.47 2.69
C ILE A 90 -5.04 -7.89 2.34
N GLU A 91 -4.23 -8.66 1.59
CA GLU A 91 -4.58 -10.04 1.22
C GLU A 91 -4.87 -10.88 2.46
N ARG A 92 -3.97 -10.83 3.44
CA ARG A 92 -4.13 -11.56 4.70
C ARG A 92 -5.43 -11.19 5.40
N ALA A 93 -5.70 -9.89 5.57
CA ALA A 93 -6.90 -9.42 6.26
C ALA A 93 -8.18 -9.78 5.48
N LEU A 94 -8.18 -9.73 4.16
CA LEU A 94 -9.29 -10.18 3.31
C LEU A 94 -9.51 -11.69 3.41
N ARG A 95 -8.46 -12.51 3.34
CA ARG A 95 -8.51 -13.97 3.42
C ARG A 95 -9.07 -14.43 4.76
N GLU A 96 -8.70 -13.79 5.87
CA GLU A 96 -9.25 -14.07 7.21
C GLU A 96 -10.77 -13.78 7.28
N ASN A 97 -11.29 -12.93 6.40
CA ASN A 97 -12.71 -12.60 6.28
C ASN A 97 -13.42 -13.29 5.09
N GLY A 98 -12.75 -14.28 4.44
CA GLY A 98 -13.33 -15.08 3.35
C GLY A 98 -13.50 -14.32 2.04
N TYR A 99 -12.69 -13.29 1.79
CA TYR A 99 -12.61 -12.56 0.53
C TYR A 99 -11.31 -12.87 -0.22
N TYR A 100 -11.33 -12.64 -1.53
CA TYR A 100 -10.19 -12.77 -2.42
C TYR A 100 -9.73 -11.38 -2.89
N LEU A 101 -8.43 -11.21 -3.07
CA LEU A 101 -7.85 -10.00 -3.64
C LEU A 101 -7.56 -10.19 -5.12
N MET A 102 -8.01 -9.25 -5.95
CA MET A 102 -7.69 -9.17 -7.36
C MET A 102 -6.88 -7.90 -7.63
N LEU A 103 -5.63 -8.07 -8.06
CA LEU A 103 -4.74 -6.95 -8.38
C LEU A 103 -4.88 -6.55 -9.85
N ARG A 104 -4.97 -5.26 -10.11
CA ARG A 104 -4.97 -4.72 -11.46
C ARG A 104 -4.28 -3.37 -11.51
N THR A 105 -3.37 -3.23 -12.46
CA THR A 105 -2.83 -1.93 -12.85
C THR A 105 -3.67 -1.37 -13.97
N VAL A 106 -4.05 -0.09 -13.87
CA VAL A 106 -4.80 0.64 -14.89
C VAL A 106 -4.15 2.01 -15.10
N GLU A 107 -3.96 2.39 -16.36
CA GLU A 107 -3.36 3.68 -16.71
C GLU A 107 -4.42 4.72 -17.03
N THR A 108 -5.61 4.28 -17.45
CA THR A 108 -6.69 5.16 -17.90
C THR A 108 -8.01 4.84 -17.24
N SER A 109 -8.89 5.84 -17.19
CA SER A 109 -10.28 5.67 -16.74
C SER A 109 -11.05 4.64 -17.57
N ASP A 110 -10.76 4.53 -18.87
CA ASP A 110 -11.40 3.58 -19.76
C ASP A 110 -11.01 2.13 -19.42
N GLU A 111 -9.77 1.89 -19.06
CA GLU A 111 -9.30 0.60 -18.57
C GLU A 111 -9.96 0.21 -17.26
N LEU A 112 -10.12 1.17 -16.33
CA LEU A 112 -10.86 0.94 -15.09
C LEU A 112 -12.31 0.55 -15.40
N MET A 113 -12.98 1.29 -16.29
CA MET A 113 -14.37 0.98 -16.66
C MET A 113 -14.49 -0.34 -17.40
N ALA A 114 -13.49 -0.72 -18.21
CA ALA A 114 -13.42 -2.04 -18.83
C ALA A 114 -13.23 -3.15 -17.78
N PHE A 115 -12.35 -2.95 -16.79
CA PHE A 115 -12.19 -3.85 -15.67
C PHE A 115 -13.52 -4.04 -14.91
N MET A 116 -14.21 -2.95 -14.56
CA MET A 116 -15.48 -2.98 -13.85
C MET A 116 -16.60 -3.70 -14.63
N ARG A 117 -16.61 -3.59 -15.95
CA ARG A 117 -17.59 -4.31 -16.82
C ARG A 117 -17.31 -5.80 -16.92
N ASN A 118 -16.03 -6.19 -16.89
CA ASN A 118 -15.61 -7.57 -17.14
C ASN A 118 -15.55 -8.41 -15.86
N TRP A 119 -15.37 -7.78 -14.72
CA TRP A 119 -15.19 -8.45 -13.43
C TRP A 119 -16.23 -7.96 -12.42
N ASN A 120 -16.93 -8.90 -11.82
CA ASN A 120 -17.85 -8.61 -10.72
C ASN A 120 -17.04 -8.56 -9.43
N VAL A 121 -16.56 -7.37 -9.03
CA VAL A 121 -15.88 -7.14 -7.76
C VAL A 121 -16.84 -6.47 -6.78
N ASP A 122 -16.76 -6.84 -5.50
CA ASP A 122 -17.65 -6.32 -4.45
C ASP A 122 -17.22 -4.93 -3.95
N GLY A 123 -15.96 -4.56 -4.15
CA GLY A 123 -15.41 -3.26 -3.76
C GLY A 123 -14.00 -3.04 -4.31
N LEU A 124 -13.47 -1.84 -4.11
CA LEU A 124 -12.15 -1.45 -4.63
C LEU A 124 -11.29 -0.76 -3.57
N PHE A 125 -10.01 -1.11 -3.55
CA PHE A 125 -8.96 -0.33 -2.92
C PHE A 125 -8.20 0.47 -3.99
N PHE A 126 -7.82 1.69 -3.64
CA PHE A 126 -6.95 2.53 -4.46
C PHE A 126 -5.83 3.11 -3.61
N THR A 127 -4.59 3.06 -4.12
CA THR A 127 -3.43 3.70 -3.51
C THR A 127 -3.07 4.97 -4.27
N GLY A 128 -2.78 6.05 -3.54
CA GLY A 128 -2.22 7.27 -4.13
C GLY A 128 -3.12 7.98 -5.14
N ILE A 129 -4.38 8.23 -4.81
CA ILE A 129 -5.31 8.96 -5.69
C ILE A 129 -5.10 10.46 -5.56
N PHE A 130 -5.08 11.14 -6.71
CA PHE A 130 -5.06 12.59 -6.83
C PHE A 130 -6.39 13.13 -7.36
N LYS A 131 -6.65 14.42 -7.14
CA LYS A 131 -7.85 15.09 -7.64
C LYS A 131 -7.69 15.39 -9.14
N ASP A 132 -7.95 14.40 -9.97
CA ASP A 132 -7.86 14.43 -11.42
C ASP A 132 -9.08 13.77 -12.06
N ARG A 133 -9.06 13.63 -13.39
CA ARG A 133 -10.14 12.96 -14.15
C ARG A 133 -10.40 11.52 -13.72
N PHE A 134 -9.39 10.84 -13.20
CA PHE A 134 -9.55 9.48 -12.72
C PHE A 134 -10.43 9.45 -11.47
N PHE A 135 -10.21 10.40 -10.55
CA PHE A 135 -11.05 10.58 -9.36
C PHE A 135 -12.51 10.89 -9.73
N ASP A 136 -12.75 11.71 -10.75
CA ASP A 136 -14.12 12.06 -11.20
C ASP A 136 -14.88 10.79 -11.61
N VAL A 137 -14.23 9.85 -12.32
CA VAL A 137 -14.82 8.57 -12.69
C VAL A 137 -15.13 7.71 -11.47
N LEU A 138 -14.22 7.64 -10.48
CA LEU A 138 -14.44 6.87 -9.25
C LEU A 138 -15.70 7.33 -8.50
N SER A 139 -15.97 8.64 -8.51
CA SER A 139 -17.14 9.23 -7.85
C SER A 139 -18.47 8.77 -8.46
N THR A 140 -18.47 8.24 -9.70
CA THR A 140 -19.66 7.71 -10.38
C THR A 140 -19.91 6.24 -10.08
N LEU A 141 -18.94 5.51 -9.51
CA LEU A 141 -19.08 4.09 -9.22
C LEU A 141 -19.97 3.86 -7.99
N ASN A 142 -20.93 2.95 -8.13
CA ASN A 142 -21.84 2.59 -7.04
C ASN A 142 -21.40 1.30 -6.32
N ILE A 143 -20.13 1.27 -5.90
CA ILE A 143 -19.54 0.19 -5.09
C ILE A 143 -18.73 0.77 -3.94
N PRO A 144 -18.49 0.00 -2.87
CA PRO A 144 -17.56 0.40 -1.81
C PRO A 144 -16.16 0.71 -2.35
N ILE A 145 -15.64 1.89 -2.00
CA ILE A 145 -14.27 2.30 -2.32
C ILE A 145 -13.57 2.75 -1.04
N VAL A 146 -12.34 2.30 -0.87
CA VAL A 146 -11.43 2.70 0.20
C VAL A 146 -10.12 3.19 -0.41
N PHE A 147 -9.75 4.40 -0.08
CA PHE A 147 -8.47 5.00 -0.44
C PHE A 147 -7.39 4.69 0.59
N ILE A 148 -6.17 4.62 0.14
CA ILE A 148 -4.98 4.46 0.95
C ILE A 148 -4.00 5.57 0.57
N ASP A 149 -3.49 6.26 1.59
CA ASP A 149 -2.51 7.33 1.43
C ASP A 149 -2.96 8.39 0.40
N SER A 150 -4.25 8.74 0.46
CA SER A 150 -4.86 9.75 -0.40
C SER A 150 -5.16 11.00 0.41
N TYR A 151 -4.90 12.16 -0.18
CA TYR A 151 -5.25 13.49 0.37
C TYR A 151 -6.48 14.10 -0.30
N VAL A 152 -7.26 13.24 -0.98
CA VAL A 152 -8.55 13.62 -1.58
C VAL A 152 -9.68 13.20 -0.66
N HIS A 153 -10.47 14.17 -0.21
CA HIS A 153 -11.61 13.91 0.66
C HIS A 153 -12.91 13.81 -0.16
N HIS A 154 -13.69 12.76 0.11
CA HIS A 154 -15.00 12.58 -0.48
C HIS A 154 -15.94 11.90 0.53
N PRO A 155 -17.20 12.38 0.68
CA PRO A 155 -18.10 11.91 1.74
C PRO A 155 -18.47 10.42 1.64
N ASN A 156 -18.39 9.83 0.45
CA ASN A 156 -18.75 8.43 0.21
C ASN A 156 -17.56 7.47 0.30
N PHE A 157 -16.32 7.97 0.39
CA PHE A 157 -15.13 7.13 0.41
C PHE A 157 -14.51 7.12 1.80
N CYS A 158 -13.89 6.01 2.15
CA CYS A 158 -13.05 5.93 3.33
C CYS A 158 -11.58 6.08 2.91
N ASN A 159 -10.77 6.59 3.82
CA ASN A 159 -9.33 6.75 3.62
C ASN A 159 -8.55 6.24 4.83
N VAL A 160 -7.46 5.52 4.58
CA VAL A 160 -6.45 5.20 5.59
C VAL A 160 -5.17 5.90 5.19
N GLY A 161 -4.84 6.94 5.91
CA GLY A 161 -3.67 7.78 5.68
C GLY A 161 -2.60 7.60 6.75
N LEU A 162 -1.59 8.46 6.68
CA LEU A 162 -0.42 8.46 7.56
C LEU A 162 -0.09 9.90 7.99
N GLU A 163 0.57 10.07 9.13
CA GLU A 163 1.15 11.35 9.55
C GLU A 163 2.42 11.68 8.71
N ASP A 164 2.30 11.79 7.37
CA ASP A 164 3.43 11.97 6.45
C ASP A 164 4.23 13.25 6.75
N PHE A 165 3.53 14.36 6.98
CA PHE A 165 4.14 15.63 7.38
C PHE A 165 4.96 15.46 8.65
N LYS A 166 4.37 14.90 9.70
CA LYS A 166 4.99 14.72 11.00
C LYS A 166 6.17 13.76 10.94
N GLY A 167 6.05 12.66 10.17
CA GLY A 167 7.13 11.70 9.96
C GLY A 167 8.36 12.38 9.35
N SER A 168 8.19 13.11 8.26
CA SER A 168 9.30 13.80 7.61
C SER A 168 9.86 14.96 8.44
N TYR A 169 8.98 15.69 9.15
CA TYR A 169 9.41 16.69 10.13
C TYR A 169 10.29 16.04 11.20
N THR A 170 9.88 14.91 11.78
CA THR A 170 10.64 14.18 12.80
C THR A 170 12.00 13.69 12.27
N ALA A 171 12.05 13.13 11.06
CA ALA A 171 13.28 12.71 10.41
C ALA A 171 14.26 13.88 10.25
N THR A 172 13.77 15.01 9.77
CA THR A 172 14.59 16.21 9.56
C THR A 172 15.06 16.80 10.88
N LYS A 173 14.16 16.90 11.86
CA LYS A 173 14.47 17.43 13.19
C LYS A 173 15.51 16.57 13.90
N TYR A 174 15.42 15.24 13.78
CA TYR A 174 16.42 14.31 14.30
C TYR A 174 17.81 14.60 13.75
N LEU A 175 17.95 14.83 12.44
CA LEU A 175 19.23 15.20 11.84
C LEU A 175 19.73 16.56 12.35
N ILE A 176 18.83 17.53 12.50
CA ILE A 176 19.17 18.86 13.03
C ILE A 176 19.68 18.77 14.47
N ASP A 177 19.03 17.96 15.31
CA ASP A 177 19.41 17.74 16.71
C ASP A 177 20.75 16.99 16.85
N HIS A 178 21.17 16.25 15.78
CA HIS A 178 22.49 15.64 15.64
C HIS A 178 23.55 16.59 15.03
N GLY A 179 23.25 17.88 14.93
CA GLY A 179 24.19 18.91 14.50
C GLY A 179 24.23 19.16 12.99
N HIS A 180 23.45 18.44 12.19
CA HIS A 180 23.39 18.67 10.75
C HIS A 180 22.67 19.99 10.43
N ARG A 181 23.22 20.75 9.47
CA ARG A 181 22.68 22.03 9.01
C ARG A 181 22.47 22.08 7.49
N ARG A 182 23.28 21.36 6.72
CA ARG A 182 23.12 21.20 5.28
C ARG A 182 22.53 19.81 5.01
N ILE A 183 21.21 19.77 4.96
CA ILE A 183 20.41 18.55 4.87
C ILE A 183 19.72 18.52 3.51
N GLY A 184 19.93 17.49 2.71
CA GLY A 184 19.22 17.29 1.44
C GLY A 184 17.92 16.51 1.63
N PHE A 185 17.01 16.71 0.69
CA PHE A 185 15.76 15.96 0.58
C PHE A 185 15.76 15.19 -0.73
N VAL A 186 15.48 13.87 -0.68
CA VAL A 186 15.48 13.02 -1.87
C VAL A 186 14.12 12.33 -2.01
N SER A 187 13.52 12.47 -3.19
CA SER A 187 12.15 12.04 -3.46
C SER A 187 11.96 11.73 -4.95
N PRO A 188 11.06 10.84 -5.35
CA PRO A 188 10.48 10.89 -6.69
C PRO A 188 9.80 12.24 -6.97
N THR A 189 9.34 12.45 -8.20
CA THR A 189 8.62 13.67 -8.59
C THR A 189 7.49 13.98 -7.60
N ILE A 190 7.55 15.15 -6.97
CA ILE A 190 6.55 15.60 -6.00
C ILE A 190 5.35 16.13 -6.76
N ARG A 191 4.18 15.50 -6.57
CA ARG A 191 2.89 15.94 -7.11
C ARG A 191 2.08 16.62 -6.03
N ASP A 192 1.29 17.62 -6.42
CA ASP A 192 0.39 18.31 -5.50
C ASP A 192 -0.69 17.37 -4.96
N GLY A 193 -0.96 17.47 -3.65
CA GLY A 193 -1.99 16.69 -2.97
C GLY A 193 -1.62 15.22 -2.73
N GLY A 194 -0.34 14.89 -2.61
CA GLY A 194 0.14 13.54 -2.34
C GLY A 194 1.06 13.42 -1.13
N VAL A 195 1.36 12.19 -0.72
CA VAL A 195 2.23 11.85 0.42
C VAL A 195 3.60 12.51 0.33
N LEU A 196 4.19 12.57 -0.86
CA LEU A 196 5.52 13.17 -1.06
C LEU A 196 5.51 14.68 -0.82
N GLN A 197 4.40 15.36 -1.14
CA GLN A 197 4.24 16.79 -0.85
C GLN A 197 4.16 17.04 0.66
N GLU A 198 3.41 16.23 1.39
CA GLU A 198 3.33 16.35 2.84
C GLU A 198 4.67 16.06 3.52
N ARG A 199 5.39 15.04 3.06
CA ARG A 199 6.77 14.77 3.53
C ARG A 199 7.70 15.96 3.23
N PHE A 200 7.58 16.56 2.06
CA PHE A 200 8.36 17.77 1.70
C PHE A 200 8.00 18.97 2.58
N TYR A 201 6.73 19.17 2.90
CA TYR A 201 6.31 20.23 3.83
C TYR A 201 6.85 20.00 5.24
N GLY A 202 6.84 18.76 5.73
CA GLY A 202 7.44 18.39 7.02
C GLY A 202 8.93 18.70 7.08
N TYR A 203 9.69 18.35 6.04
CA TYR A 203 11.11 18.69 5.90
C TYR A 203 11.32 20.21 5.97
N LYS A 204 10.59 20.98 5.17
CA LYS A 204 10.72 22.46 5.17
C LYS A 204 10.35 23.08 6.51
N ALA A 205 9.31 22.57 7.17
CA ALA A 205 8.89 23.08 8.46
C ALA A 205 9.96 22.90 9.53
N ALA A 206 10.62 21.72 9.57
CA ALA A 206 11.71 21.46 10.52
C ALA A 206 12.94 22.39 10.30
N LEU A 207 13.30 22.64 9.03
CA LEU A 207 14.36 23.61 8.71
C LEU A 207 14.00 25.02 9.18
N THR A 208 12.78 25.46 8.86
CA THR A 208 12.27 26.81 9.19
C THR A 208 12.25 27.04 10.69
N GLU A 209 11.72 26.09 11.46
CA GLU A 209 11.66 26.17 12.94
C GLU A 209 13.07 26.22 13.56
N SER A 210 14.03 25.55 12.92
CA SER A 210 15.42 25.52 13.38
C SER A 210 16.26 26.66 12.81
N SER A 211 15.64 27.66 12.16
CA SER A 211 16.29 28.82 11.54
C SER A 211 17.35 28.42 10.50
N ILE A 212 17.15 27.31 9.79
CA ILE A 212 17.98 26.84 8.68
C ILE A 212 17.31 27.29 7.38
N PRO A 213 17.97 28.09 6.53
CA PRO A 213 17.42 28.50 5.24
C PRO A 213 17.14 27.30 4.34
N PHE A 214 15.95 27.26 3.73
CA PHE A 214 15.66 26.28 2.70
C PHE A 214 16.47 26.56 1.43
N ASP A 215 17.17 25.56 0.93
CA ASP A 215 17.95 25.63 -0.31
C ASP A 215 17.36 24.63 -1.34
N LYS A 216 16.81 25.16 -2.44
CA LYS A 216 16.24 24.34 -3.51
C LYS A 216 17.28 23.42 -4.18
N GLN A 217 18.56 23.77 -4.14
CA GLN A 217 19.63 22.94 -4.72
C GLN A 217 19.89 21.65 -3.92
N LEU A 218 19.36 21.57 -2.70
CA LEU A 218 19.41 20.36 -1.86
C LEU A 218 18.18 19.47 -1.99
N VAL A 219 17.28 19.77 -2.93
CA VAL A 219 16.14 18.91 -3.26
C VAL A 219 16.51 18.14 -4.51
N PHE A 220 16.63 16.83 -4.36
CA PHE A 220 17.06 15.91 -5.40
C PHE A 220 15.87 15.04 -5.83
N GLU A 221 15.65 14.92 -7.14
CA GLU A 221 14.66 14.04 -7.70
C GLU A 221 15.30 12.72 -8.15
N SER A 222 14.73 11.61 -7.73
CA SER A 222 15.18 10.26 -8.10
C SER A 222 14.03 9.28 -8.09
N GLU A 223 13.91 8.46 -9.11
CA GLU A 223 13.04 7.29 -9.06
C GLU A 223 13.62 6.23 -8.11
N MET A 224 12.80 5.23 -7.73
CA MET A 224 13.18 4.22 -6.72
C MET A 224 13.95 3.03 -7.31
N ASP A 225 14.56 3.19 -8.48
CA ASP A 225 15.43 2.18 -9.11
C ASP A 225 16.92 2.46 -8.87
N LEU A 226 17.77 1.43 -9.00
CA LEU A 226 19.20 1.55 -8.71
C LEU A 226 19.94 2.51 -9.65
N GLU A 227 19.53 2.61 -10.91
CA GLU A 227 20.18 3.48 -11.89
C GLU A 227 19.95 4.95 -11.53
N SER A 228 18.69 5.32 -11.25
CA SER A 228 18.31 6.65 -10.78
C SER A 228 18.97 7.02 -9.45
N CYS A 229 19.00 6.07 -8.49
CA CYS A 229 19.70 6.25 -7.21
C CYS A 229 21.20 6.49 -7.40
N PHE A 230 21.86 5.80 -8.33
CA PHE A 230 23.27 6.01 -8.63
C PHE A 230 23.52 7.34 -9.34
N ALA A 231 22.62 7.76 -10.22
CA ALA A 231 22.70 9.05 -10.88
C ALA A 231 22.59 10.20 -9.85
N VAL A 232 21.57 10.17 -9.01
CA VAL A 232 21.40 11.20 -7.97
C VAL A 232 22.52 11.19 -6.93
N SER A 233 23.09 10.05 -6.60
CA SER A 233 24.24 9.96 -5.68
C SER A 233 25.46 10.73 -6.19
N LYS A 234 25.67 10.78 -7.53
CA LYS A 234 26.73 11.60 -8.14
C LYS A 234 26.46 13.08 -7.98
N GLU A 235 25.22 13.51 -8.04
CA GLU A 235 24.83 14.91 -7.84
C GLU A 235 25.00 15.31 -6.36
N ILE A 236 24.56 14.46 -5.45
CA ILE A 236 24.71 14.65 -4.00
C ILE A 236 26.20 14.74 -3.65
N ALA A 237 27.05 13.85 -4.18
CA ALA A 237 28.47 13.84 -3.88
C ALA A 237 29.24 15.08 -4.39
N LYS A 238 28.67 15.86 -5.32
CA LYS A 238 29.21 17.14 -5.79
C LYS A 238 28.89 18.32 -4.86
N GLN A 239 27.94 18.14 -3.94
CA GLN A 239 27.60 19.18 -2.96
C GLN A 239 28.61 19.13 -1.82
N PRO A 240 29.52 20.12 -1.71
CA PRO A 240 30.70 20.00 -0.81
C PRO A 240 30.31 19.95 0.66
N ASP A 241 29.23 20.63 1.04
CA ASP A 241 28.88 20.86 2.45
C ASP A 241 27.65 20.04 2.90
N ILE A 242 27.13 19.15 2.05
CA ILE A 242 26.00 18.31 2.44
C ILE A 242 26.47 17.26 3.43
N THR A 243 25.80 17.19 4.57
CA THR A 243 26.18 16.26 5.65
C THR A 243 25.10 15.25 5.98
N ALA A 244 23.87 15.46 5.51
CA ALA A 244 22.77 14.54 5.75
C ALA A 244 21.70 14.58 4.65
N LEU A 245 20.91 13.51 4.58
CA LEU A 245 19.79 13.34 3.66
C LEU A 245 18.56 12.83 4.40
N VAL A 246 17.40 13.36 4.01
CA VAL A 246 16.10 12.76 4.27
C VAL A 246 15.63 12.13 2.96
N ALA A 247 15.47 10.81 2.94
CA ALA A 247 14.91 10.08 1.80
C ALA A 247 13.46 9.72 2.07
N THR A 248 12.60 9.92 1.08
CA THR A 248 11.15 9.70 1.23
C THR A 248 10.71 8.23 1.24
N ALA A 249 11.65 7.30 1.06
CA ALA A 249 11.41 5.86 1.18
C ALA A 249 12.71 5.14 1.53
N ASP A 250 12.63 4.01 2.22
CA ASP A 250 13.79 3.21 2.61
C ASP A 250 14.53 2.60 1.42
N VAL A 251 13.78 2.21 0.37
CA VAL A 251 14.38 1.71 -0.89
C VAL A 251 15.25 2.78 -1.53
N LEU A 252 14.76 4.01 -1.55
CA LEU A 252 15.50 5.16 -2.07
C LEU A 252 16.76 5.43 -1.22
N ALA A 253 16.62 5.42 0.11
CA ALA A 253 17.74 5.57 1.03
C ALA A 253 18.81 4.49 0.80
N ALA A 254 18.41 3.22 0.72
CA ALA A 254 19.32 2.09 0.49
C ALA A 254 20.02 2.18 -0.87
N GLY A 255 19.28 2.56 -1.92
CA GLY A 255 19.85 2.80 -3.25
C GLY A 255 20.91 3.91 -3.27
N ILE A 256 20.65 5.01 -2.56
CA ILE A 256 21.59 6.13 -2.39
C ILE A 256 22.82 5.70 -1.58
N MET A 257 22.63 4.95 -0.47
CA MET A 257 23.75 4.39 0.30
C MET A 257 24.67 3.55 -0.59
N ALA A 258 24.09 2.70 -1.45
CA ALA A 258 24.87 1.90 -2.39
C ALA A 258 25.59 2.78 -3.43
N GLY A 259 24.95 3.83 -3.93
CA GLY A 259 25.54 4.79 -4.87
C GLY A 259 26.70 5.59 -4.25
N LEU A 260 26.51 6.12 -3.07
CA LEU A 260 27.54 6.86 -2.32
C LEU A 260 28.75 5.97 -2.02
N ARG A 261 28.52 4.71 -1.62
CA ARG A 261 29.63 3.75 -1.40
C ARG A 261 30.45 3.52 -2.68
N LYS A 262 29.82 3.42 -3.85
CA LYS A 262 30.54 3.31 -5.15
C LYS A 262 31.39 4.55 -5.45
N LEU A 263 31.03 5.71 -4.90
CA LEU A 263 31.79 6.95 -5.04
C LEU A 263 32.83 7.14 -3.93
N GLY A 264 33.04 6.13 -3.07
CA GLY A 264 33.98 6.18 -1.96
C GLY A 264 33.52 6.99 -0.75
N LYS A 265 32.23 7.40 -0.74
CA LYS A 265 31.60 8.07 0.40
C LYS A 265 31.05 7.06 1.40
N LYS A 266 31.18 7.37 2.68
CA LYS A 266 30.74 6.52 3.78
C LYS A 266 29.49 7.08 4.45
N VAL A 267 28.53 6.20 4.74
CA VAL A 267 27.39 6.46 5.61
C VAL A 267 27.69 5.80 6.96
N PRO A 268 27.60 6.50 8.10
CA PRO A 268 27.22 7.90 8.25
C PRO A 268 28.41 8.90 8.23
N ASP A 269 29.65 8.44 8.05
CA ASP A 269 30.88 9.24 8.29
C ASP A 269 30.94 10.50 7.42
N ASP A 270 30.62 10.39 6.13
CA ASP A 270 30.58 11.53 5.21
C ASP A 270 29.18 12.14 5.13
N ILE A 271 28.14 11.30 5.02
CA ILE A 271 26.75 11.71 4.85
C ILE A 271 25.85 10.81 5.70
N SER A 272 25.11 11.40 6.62
CA SER A 272 24.04 10.72 7.38
C SER A 272 22.78 10.57 6.54
N ILE A 273 22.00 9.48 6.74
CA ILE A 273 20.77 9.26 5.98
C ILE A 273 19.66 8.79 6.90
N VAL A 274 18.46 9.38 6.76
CA VAL A 274 17.22 8.90 7.37
C VAL A 274 16.26 8.51 6.25
N GLY A 275 15.67 7.29 6.35
CA GLY A 275 14.67 6.75 5.44
C GLY A 275 13.24 6.98 5.91
N PHE A 276 12.32 6.30 5.27
CA PHE A 276 10.89 6.29 5.60
C PHE A 276 10.31 4.92 5.23
N ASP A 277 9.43 4.35 6.07
CA ASP A 277 8.61 3.14 6.00
C ASP A 277 8.97 2.07 7.05
N ASP A 278 10.24 1.91 7.44
CA ASP A 278 10.78 0.88 8.33
C ASP A 278 10.55 -0.55 7.79
N ILE A 279 10.83 -0.74 6.51
CA ILE A 279 10.78 -2.08 5.89
C ILE A 279 11.96 -2.96 6.34
N PRO A 280 11.89 -4.30 6.23
CA PRO A 280 12.95 -5.21 6.66
C PRO A 280 14.34 -4.90 6.08
N LEU A 281 14.41 -4.26 4.91
CA LEU A 281 15.64 -3.81 4.26
C LEU A 281 16.49 -2.93 5.18
N CYS A 282 15.86 -2.12 6.05
CA CYS A 282 16.58 -1.22 6.98
C CYS A 282 17.57 -1.95 7.90
N SER A 283 17.23 -3.18 8.28
CA SER A 283 18.10 -4.03 9.10
C SER A 283 19.07 -4.91 8.28
N MET A 284 18.93 -4.94 6.95
CA MET A 284 19.75 -5.77 6.04
C MET A 284 20.86 -4.98 5.35
N VAL A 285 20.77 -3.65 5.30
CA VAL A 285 21.82 -2.78 4.76
C VAL A 285 22.92 -2.51 5.80
N THR A 286 24.09 -2.07 5.35
CA THR A 286 25.21 -1.71 6.22
C THR A 286 25.73 -0.33 5.85
N PRO A 287 25.73 0.62 6.81
CA PRO A 287 25.15 0.53 8.16
C PRO A 287 23.65 0.32 8.14
N THR A 288 23.05 -0.17 9.25
CA THR A 288 21.60 -0.29 9.37
C THR A 288 20.93 1.08 9.31
N LEU A 289 19.77 1.16 8.64
CA LEU A 289 19.15 2.43 8.27
C LEU A 289 18.20 2.95 9.37
N THR A 290 18.50 4.13 9.90
CA THR A 290 17.57 4.96 10.70
C THR A 290 16.43 5.42 9.81
N THR A 291 15.20 5.26 10.26
CA THR A 291 14.02 5.49 9.41
C THR A 291 12.79 5.92 10.21
N ILE A 292 11.77 6.39 9.53
CA ILE A 292 10.45 6.63 10.08
C ILE A 292 9.60 5.38 9.90
N HIS A 293 9.13 4.83 11.02
CA HIS A 293 8.23 3.67 11.02
C HIS A 293 6.80 4.04 10.68
N GLN A 294 6.16 3.21 9.84
CA GLN A 294 4.72 3.14 9.66
C GLN A 294 4.23 1.69 9.82
N ASP A 295 3.10 1.51 10.50
CA ASP A 295 2.53 0.18 10.69
C ASP A 295 1.73 -0.25 9.45
N ILE A 296 2.43 -0.94 8.54
CA ILE A 296 1.88 -1.44 7.26
C ILE A 296 0.74 -2.44 7.50
N TYR A 297 0.87 -3.30 8.51
CA TYR A 297 -0.14 -4.31 8.81
C TYR A 297 -1.41 -3.67 9.37
N LEU A 298 -1.27 -2.77 10.32
CA LEU A 298 -2.39 -2.02 10.88
C LEU A 298 -3.10 -1.18 9.80
N LYS A 299 -2.34 -0.59 8.86
CA LYS A 299 -2.90 0.12 7.70
C LYS A 299 -3.79 -0.79 6.86
N GLY A 300 -3.33 -2.01 6.55
CA GLY A 300 -4.09 -3.02 5.81
C GLY A 300 -5.35 -3.46 6.57
N GLU A 301 -5.26 -3.67 7.88
CA GLU A 301 -6.40 -4.04 8.72
C GLU A 301 -7.49 -2.96 8.74
N TYR A 302 -7.12 -1.68 8.88
CA TYR A 302 -8.08 -0.58 8.82
C TYR A 302 -8.74 -0.46 7.44
N ALA A 303 -7.97 -0.62 6.36
CA ALA A 303 -8.50 -0.58 5.01
C ALA A 303 -9.55 -1.68 4.79
N VAL A 304 -9.25 -2.92 5.19
CA VAL A 304 -10.19 -4.04 5.10
C VAL A 304 -11.39 -3.86 6.02
N ARG A 305 -11.19 -3.35 7.24
CA ARG A 305 -12.30 -3.03 8.15
C ARG A 305 -13.29 -2.04 7.53
N PHE A 306 -12.81 -0.96 6.93
CA PHE A 306 -13.66 -0.01 6.22
C PHE A 306 -14.41 -0.66 5.04
N MET A 307 -13.72 -1.50 4.28
CA MET A 307 -14.33 -2.23 3.16
C MET A 307 -15.48 -3.12 3.65
N LEU A 308 -15.25 -3.93 4.68
CA LEU A 308 -16.25 -4.84 5.22
C LEU A 308 -17.47 -4.10 5.80
N GLN A 309 -17.26 -3.01 6.53
CA GLN A 309 -18.34 -2.19 7.03
C GLN A 309 -19.23 -1.64 5.90
N LYS A 310 -18.62 -1.17 4.82
CA LYS A 310 -19.35 -0.68 3.64
C LYS A 310 -20.10 -1.80 2.92
N LEU A 311 -19.52 -2.99 2.78
CA LEU A 311 -20.17 -4.17 2.18
C LEU A 311 -21.36 -4.65 2.98
N GLU A 312 -21.34 -4.47 4.30
CA GLU A 312 -22.47 -4.76 5.19
C GLU A 312 -23.53 -3.66 5.22
N GLY A 313 -23.37 -2.60 4.44
CA GLY A 313 -24.25 -1.43 4.42
C GLY A 313 -24.17 -0.58 5.70
N LYS A 314 -23.14 -0.79 6.53
CA LYS A 314 -22.92 -0.01 7.73
C LYS A 314 -22.23 1.31 7.39
N LYS A 315 -22.62 2.38 8.08
CA LYS A 315 -21.91 3.66 8.02
C LYS A 315 -20.78 3.60 9.05
N PRO A 316 -19.49 3.73 8.64
CA PRO A 316 -18.40 3.83 9.59
C PRO A 316 -18.56 5.05 10.51
N GLU A 317 -18.12 4.95 11.76
CA GLU A 317 -18.10 6.09 12.72
C GLU A 317 -17.23 7.24 12.22
N THR A 318 -16.13 6.89 11.55
CA THR A 318 -15.26 7.83 10.82
C THR A 318 -14.99 7.30 9.42
N THR A 319 -14.86 8.20 8.47
CA THR A 319 -14.47 7.86 7.09
C THR A 319 -12.96 8.00 6.87
N GLU A 320 -12.23 8.44 7.88
CA GLU A 320 -10.78 8.64 7.79
C GLU A 320 -10.07 8.16 9.05
N VAL A 321 -8.95 7.48 8.86
CA VAL A 321 -8.00 7.09 9.90
C VAL A 321 -6.61 7.53 9.45
N ILE A 322 -5.95 8.34 10.27
CA ILE A 322 -4.56 8.75 10.07
C ILE A 322 -3.69 8.01 11.08
N LEU A 323 -2.81 7.14 10.60
CA LEU A 323 -1.93 6.34 11.44
C LEU A 323 -0.72 7.15 11.88
N PRO A 324 -0.26 6.95 13.13
CA PRO A 324 0.92 7.63 13.65
C PRO A 324 2.21 7.11 13.01
N THR A 325 3.24 7.98 13.04
CA THR A 325 4.61 7.64 12.67
C THR A 325 5.55 7.89 13.83
N TYR A 326 6.67 7.17 13.89
CA TYR A 326 7.74 7.41 14.85
C TYR A 326 9.11 7.06 14.27
N LEU A 327 10.16 7.65 14.82
CA LEU A 327 11.54 7.39 14.41
C LEU A 327 12.03 6.06 15.00
N VAL A 328 12.71 5.28 14.17
CA VAL A 328 13.49 4.10 14.57
C VAL A 328 14.95 4.41 14.32
N GLU A 329 15.68 4.66 15.41
CA GLU A 329 17.11 4.98 15.36
C GLU A 329 17.93 3.72 15.10
N ARG A 330 18.91 3.83 14.18
CA ARG A 330 19.91 2.81 13.84
C ARG A 330 21.26 3.46 13.60
N GLU A 331 22.07 2.93 12.68
CA GLU A 331 23.49 3.29 12.52
C GLU A 331 23.78 4.33 11.43
N SER A 332 22.78 4.70 10.62
CA SER A 332 22.98 5.55 9.43
C SER A 332 23.09 7.04 9.71
N VAL A 333 23.08 7.45 10.98
CA VAL A 333 23.19 8.85 11.39
C VAL A 333 24.32 9.00 12.42
N ARG A 334 25.20 9.99 12.21
CA ARG A 334 26.22 10.41 13.18
C ARG A 334 25.87 11.75 13.82
N THR A 335 26.42 12.02 14.98
CA THR A 335 26.39 13.35 15.57
C THR A 335 27.59 14.19 15.09
N ILE A 336 27.32 15.40 14.59
CA ILE A 336 28.33 16.42 14.32
C ILE A 336 28.49 17.25 15.58
N LYS A 337 29.70 17.25 16.17
CA LYS A 337 30.00 18.14 17.30
C LYS A 337 30.07 19.57 16.76
N ALA A 338 29.45 20.51 17.46
CA ALA A 338 29.70 21.92 17.21
C ALA A 338 31.16 22.20 17.60
N ASP A 339 31.94 22.77 16.67
CA ASP A 339 33.29 23.28 16.95
C ASP A 339 33.22 24.49 17.86
#